data_346add8b726cb892b063dcc4b8daf559
#
_entry.id   346add8b726cb892b063dcc4b8daf559
#
_cell.length_a   1.000
_cell.length_b   1.000
_cell.length_c   1.000
_cell.angle_alpha   90.00
_cell.angle_beta   90.00
_cell.angle_gamma   90.00
#
_symmetry.space_group_name_H-M   'P 1'
#
loop_
_entity.id
_entity.type
_entity.pdbx_description
1 polymer ?
#
loop_
_entity_poly.entity_id
_entity_poly.type
_entity_poly.pdbx_seq_one_letter_code
_entity_poly.pdbx_strand_id
1 'polypeptide(L)'
;MGHGPEVTGDTGDRRPRWLVDGMNLIGSRPDRWWNDPDRAVRRLIGELDRFAAATGDDVTVVFDRRPPDLQPGRHGAVAVAFASRHGRNAADDEIVTMVAGDPDPTADRVVTSDRRLAERVRDLGAGVEPSSRFRRRIDRVLASDPYR
;
A
#
# COMPACT_ATOMS: atom_id res chain seq x y z
N MET A 1 -25.65 23.29 -8.06
CA MET A 1 -25.13 22.72 -7.96
C MET A 1 -24.61 22.40 -7.67
N GLY A 2 -24.54 22.37 -7.52
CA GLY A 2 -23.73 21.70 -7.15
C GLY A 2 -23.43 21.35 -6.57
N HIS A 3 -23.35 21.52 -6.31
CA HIS A 3 -22.89 20.91 -5.77
C HIS A 3 -22.69 20.43 -5.29
N GLY A 4 -22.88 20.87 -5.25
CA GLY A 4 -22.37 20.15 -4.64
C GLY A 4 -22.32 19.48 -4.27
N PRO A 5 -22.58 19.60 -4.38
CA PRO A 5 -22.34 18.80 -3.94
C PRO A 5 -22.08 18.32 -3.69
N GLU A 6 -21.99 18.40 -3.62
CA GLU A 6 -21.50 17.87 -3.59
C GLU A 6 -21.17 17.28 -3.06
N VAL A 7 -21.14 17.58 -2.89
CA VAL A 7 -20.66 16.96 -2.46
C VAL A 7 -20.61 16.24 -1.81
N THR A 8 -20.60 16.39 -1.53
CA THR A 8 -20.47 15.75 -0.58
C THR A 8 -20.59 14.43 -0.53
N GLY A 9 -21.13 14.01 -0.04
CA GLY A 9 -21.36 12.67 0.19
C GLY A 9 -20.41 11.79 -0.44
N ASP A 10 -19.61 12.40 -0.96
CA ASP A 10 -18.62 11.81 -1.65
C ASP A 10 -17.73 10.93 -0.91
N THR A 11 -17.68 10.99 0.41
CA THR A 11 -16.80 10.17 1.21
C THR A 11 -17.05 8.69 0.96
N GLY A 12 -18.29 8.29 0.81
CA GLY A 12 -18.63 6.91 0.53
C GLY A 12 -18.22 6.46 -0.85
N ASP A 13 -18.08 7.39 -1.78
CA ASP A 13 -17.75 7.09 -3.16
C ASP A 13 -16.27 7.22 -3.47
N ARG A 14 -15.47 7.70 -2.53
CA ARG A 14 -14.04 7.86 -2.77
C ARG A 14 -13.38 6.51 -2.84
N ARG A 15 -12.53 6.36 -3.85
CA ARG A 15 -11.69 5.18 -3.94
C ARG A 15 -10.68 5.22 -2.81
N PRO A 16 -10.33 4.08 -2.25
CA PRO A 16 -9.35 4.04 -1.19
C PRO A 16 -7.97 4.43 -1.69
N ARG A 17 -7.20 5.04 -0.82
CA ARG A 17 -5.76 5.16 -1.01
C ARG A 17 -5.12 4.04 -0.19
N TRP A 18 -4.53 3.09 -0.89
CA TRP A 18 -3.86 1.96 -0.25
C TRP A 18 -2.44 2.36 0.12
N LEU A 19 -2.10 2.24 1.38
CA LEU A 19 -0.73 2.44 1.87
C LEU A 19 -0.23 1.08 2.33
N VAL A 20 0.67 0.50 1.57
CA VAL A 20 1.06 -0.90 1.72
C VAL A 20 2.37 -1.01 2.48
N ASP A 21 2.36 -1.73 3.59
CA ASP A 21 3.55 -2.11 4.34
C ASP A 21 4.23 -3.23 3.54
N GLY A 22 5.22 -2.86 2.73
CA GLY A 22 5.74 -3.73 1.68
C GLY A 22 6.34 -5.02 2.20
N MET A 23 7.24 -4.93 3.18
CA MET A 23 7.88 -6.14 3.70
C MET A 23 6.89 -7.03 4.45
N ASN A 24 5.91 -6.44 5.12
CA ASN A 24 4.88 -7.21 5.80
C ASN A 24 4.02 -7.99 4.79
N LEU A 25 3.66 -7.35 3.68
CA LEU A 25 2.89 -8.02 2.63
C LEU A 25 3.71 -9.14 1.97
N ILE A 26 5.00 -8.90 1.70
CA ILE A 26 5.88 -9.93 1.17
C ILE A 26 5.92 -11.12 2.13
N GLY A 27 6.04 -10.86 3.43
CA GLY A 27 6.10 -11.89 4.44
C GLY A 27 4.82 -12.70 4.61
N SER A 28 3.70 -12.25 4.04
CA SER A 28 2.44 -12.98 4.12
C SER A 28 2.38 -14.19 3.18
N ARG A 29 3.35 -14.35 2.30
CA ARG A 29 3.40 -15.46 1.34
C ARG A 29 4.53 -16.41 1.72
N PRO A 30 4.30 -17.73 1.85
CA PRO A 30 5.35 -18.66 2.25
C PRO A 30 6.17 -19.14 1.04
N ASP A 31 6.84 -18.23 0.38
CA ASP A 31 7.57 -18.50 -0.86
C ASP A 31 9.07 -18.30 -0.72
N ARG A 32 9.59 -18.35 0.51
CA ARG A 32 11.02 -18.19 0.79
C ARG A 32 11.61 -16.89 0.29
N TRP A 33 10.82 -15.82 0.37
CA TRP A 33 11.22 -14.49 -0.07
C TRP A 33 12.56 -14.04 0.56
N TRP A 34 12.87 -14.53 1.75
CA TRP A 34 14.08 -14.15 2.46
C TRP A 34 15.37 -14.64 1.77
N ASN A 35 15.27 -15.58 0.83
CA ASN A 35 16.44 -16.01 0.05
C ASN A 35 16.87 -14.96 -0.97
N ASP A 36 15.95 -14.12 -1.41
CA ASP A 36 16.25 -13.03 -2.33
C ASP A 36 15.25 -11.89 -2.09
N PRO A 37 15.49 -11.10 -1.02
CA PRO A 37 14.53 -10.02 -0.66
C PRO A 37 14.40 -8.94 -1.74
N ASP A 38 15.48 -8.64 -2.46
CA ASP A 38 15.43 -7.63 -3.50
C ASP A 38 14.52 -8.06 -4.65
N ARG A 39 14.59 -9.34 -5.01
CA ARG A 39 13.69 -9.89 -6.02
C ARG A 39 12.23 -9.82 -5.55
N ALA A 40 11.99 -10.12 -4.28
CA ALA A 40 10.65 -10.05 -3.71
C ALA A 40 10.08 -8.63 -3.77
N VAL A 41 10.92 -7.63 -3.47
CA VAL A 41 10.52 -6.21 -3.56
C VAL A 41 10.13 -5.86 -5.00
N ARG A 42 10.98 -6.22 -5.97
CA ARG A 42 10.70 -5.91 -7.38
C ARG A 42 9.44 -6.61 -7.87
N ARG A 43 9.25 -7.86 -7.45
CA ARG A 43 8.07 -8.62 -7.84
C ARG A 43 6.80 -7.98 -7.28
N LEU A 44 6.83 -7.55 -6.02
CA LEU A 44 5.66 -6.91 -5.40
C LEU A 44 5.32 -5.60 -6.12
N ILE A 45 6.34 -4.80 -6.46
CA ILE A 45 6.10 -3.55 -7.19
C ILE A 45 5.37 -3.84 -8.51
N GLY A 46 5.80 -4.87 -9.24
CA GLY A 46 5.14 -5.25 -10.49
C GLY A 46 3.70 -5.72 -10.27
N GLU A 47 3.44 -6.49 -9.22
CA GLU A 47 2.09 -6.93 -8.89
C GLU A 47 1.19 -5.75 -8.52
N LEU A 48 1.70 -4.82 -7.72
CA LEU A 48 0.93 -3.65 -7.31
C LEU A 48 0.69 -2.69 -8.47
N ASP A 49 1.65 -2.58 -9.38
CA ASP A 49 1.44 -1.79 -10.60
C ASP A 49 0.24 -2.34 -11.38
N ARG A 50 0.20 -3.64 -11.61
CA ARG A 50 -0.90 -4.25 -12.34
C ARG A 50 -2.22 -4.15 -11.58
N PHE A 51 -2.18 -4.32 -10.26
CA PHE A 51 -3.37 -4.16 -9.41
C PHE A 51 -3.93 -2.74 -9.51
N ALA A 52 -3.06 -1.75 -9.36
CA ALA A 52 -3.49 -0.34 -9.43
C ALA A 52 -4.03 0.01 -10.81
N ALA A 53 -3.38 -0.48 -11.87
CA ALA A 53 -3.86 -0.24 -13.23
C ALA A 53 -5.21 -0.88 -13.48
N ALA A 54 -5.42 -2.09 -12.96
CA ALA A 54 -6.67 -2.82 -13.18
C ALA A 54 -7.84 -2.24 -12.37
N THR A 55 -7.58 -1.73 -11.16
CA THR A 55 -8.65 -1.22 -10.29
C THR A 55 -8.87 0.28 -10.42
N GLY A 56 -7.85 1.02 -10.84
CA GLY A 56 -7.88 2.48 -10.80
C GLY A 56 -7.66 3.06 -9.41
N ASP A 57 -7.35 2.22 -8.44
CA ASP A 57 -7.12 2.67 -7.06
C ASP A 57 -5.75 3.34 -6.93
N ASP A 58 -5.64 4.25 -5.97
CA ASP A 58 -4.38 4.88 -5.62
C ASP A 58 -3.61 3.94 -4.69
N VAL A 59 -2.43 3.51 -5.11
CA VAL A 59 -1.62 2.56 -4.35
C VAL A 59 -0.23 3.12 -4.14
N THR A 60 0.20 3.17 -2.88
CA THR A 60 1.57 3.52 -2.49
C THR A 60 2.11 2.37 -1.67
N VAL A 61 3.30 1.90 -1.99
CA VAL A 61 3.98 0.88 -1.19
C VAL A 61 5.22 1.48 -0.55
N VAL A 62 5.43 1.15 0.72
CA VAL A 62 6.57 1.66 1.50
C VAL A 62 7.41 0.48 1.93
N PHE A 63 8.71 0.55 1.65
CA PHE A 63 9.67 -0.48 2.05
C PHE A 63 10.67 0.10 3.05
N ASP A 64 11.11 -0.71 3.99
CA ASP A 64 12.22 -0.35 4.86
C ASP A 64 13.57 -0.76 4.28
N ARG A 65 13.55 -1.39 3.10
CA ARG A 65 14.70 -1.88 2.38
C ARG A 65 14.68 -1.36 0.95
N ARG A 66 15.81 -0.88 0.47
CA ARG A 66 15.92 -0.36 -0.90
C ARG A 66 16.93 -1.17 -1.70
N PRO A 67 16.46 -1.95 -2.71
CA PRO A 67 17.39 -2.62 -3.63
C PRO A 67 18.23 -1.61 -4.40
N PRO A 68 19.46 -1.98 -4.80
CA PRO A 68 20.28 -1.14 -5.66
C PRO A 68 19.54 -0.82 -6.95
N ASP A 69 19.72 0.38 -7.45
CA ASP A 69 19.16 0.85 -8.72
C ASP A 69 17.63 1.02 -8.72
N LEU A 70 16.97 0.80 -7.59
CA LEU A 70 15.53 1.02 -7.50
C LEU A 70 15.25 2.41 -6.95
N GLN A 71 14.59 3.23 -7.74
CA GLN A 71 14.32 4.61 -7.37
C GLN A 71 12.94 4.77 -6.75
N PRO A 72 12.76 5.69 -5.78
CA PRO A 72 11.43 6.03 -5.30
C PRO A 72 10.67 6.81 -6.39
N GLY A 73 9.34 6.83 -6.25
CA GLY A 73 8.47 7.54 -7.17
C GLY A 73 7.56 6.60 -7.92
N ARG A 74 7.03 7.04 -9.03
CA ARG A 74 6.09 6.25 -9.81
C ARG A 74 6.78 5.10 -10.54
N HIS A 75 6.19 3.92 -10.41
CA HIS A 75 6.54 2.73 -11.18
C HIS A 75 5.24 2.26 -11.83
N GLY A 76 4.97 2.78 -13.03
CA GLY A 76 3.67 2.55 -13.67
C GLY A 76 2.55 3.21 -12.88
N ALA A 77 1.60 2.42 -12.41
CA ALA A 77 0.44 2.92 -11.68
C ALA A 77 0.63 2.92 -10.16
N VAL A 78 1.76 2.42 -9.65
CA VAL A 78 2.02 2.37 -8.21
C VAL A 78 3.08 3.39 -7.83
N ALA A 79 2.92 4.02 -6.67
CA ALA A 79 3.94 4.89 -6.10
C ALA A 79 4.78 4.08 -5.11
N VAL A 80 6.10 4.22 -5.19
CA VAL A 80 7.04 3.48 -4.35
C VAL A 80 7.82 4.46 -3.48
N ALA A 81 7.84 4.19 -2.19
CA ALA A 81 8.60 4.98 -1.23
C ALA A 81 9.49 4.06 -0.41
N PHE A 82 10.62 4.58 0.01
CA PHE A 82 11.54 3.88 0.91
C PHE A 82 11.67 4.71 2.17
N ALA A 83 11.73 4.04 3.31
CA ALA A 83 11.92 4.74 4.57
C ALA A 83 13.23 5.52 4.55
N SER A 84 13.20 6.73 5.08
CA SER A 84 14.35 7.62 5.03
C SER A 84 15.46 7.21 5.99
N ARG A 85 15.16 6.35 6.95
CA ARG A 85 16.15 5.84 7.89
C ARG A 85 16.12 4.32 7.86
N HIS A 86 17.18 3.71 8.37
CA HIS A 86 17.28 2.26 8.45
C HIS A 86 16.69 1.74 9.74
N GLY A 87 16.31 0.49 9.74
CA GLY A 87 15.92 -0.22 10.92
C GLY A 87 14.51 -0.77 10.86
N ARG A 88 14.23 -1.58 11.88
CA ARG A 88 12.92 -2.17 12.09
C ARG A 88 11.90 -1.06 12.23
N ASN A 89 10.81 -1.04 11.83
CA ASN A 89 9.76 -0.03 11.97
C ASN A 89 9.99 1.28 11.20
N ALA A 90 11.03 1.35 10.37
CA ALA A 90 11.26 2.58 9.61
C ALA A 90 10.13 2.83 8.61
N ALA A 91 9.64 1.77 7.95
CA ALA A 91 8.51 1.90 7.04
C ALA A 91 7.22 2.24 7.80
N ASP A 92 7.07 1.73 9.02
CA ASP A 92 5.90 2.04 9.85
C ASP A 92 5.80 3.54 10.11
N ASP A 93 6.91 4.16 10.49
CA ASP A 93 6.93 5.60 10.75
C ASP A 93 6.59 6.40 9.50
N GLU A 94 7.08 5.97 8.35
CA GLU A 94 6.79 6.62 7.09
C GLU A 94 5.29 6.55 6.76
N ILE A 95 4.69 5.37 6.94
CA ILE A 95 3.25 5.17 6.70
C ILE A 95 2.43 6.06 7.64
N VAL A 96 2.79 6.09 8.93
CA VAL A 96 2.09 6.94 9.90
C VAL A 96 2.17 8.41 9.49
N THR A 97 3.34 8.85 9.03
CA THR A 97 3.52 10.22 8.55
C THR A 97 2.61 10.51 7.36
N MET A 98 2.50 9.58 6.43
CA MET A 98 1.62 9.76 5.27
C MET A 98 0.15 9.89 5.66
N VAL A 99 -0.30 9.05 6.61
CA VAL A 99 -1.68 9.12 7.09
C VAL A 99 -1.92 10.42 7.83
N ALA A 100 -0.98 10.81 8.70
CA ALA A 100 -1.12 12.04 9.49
C ALA A 100 -1.16 13.28 8.60
N GLY A 101 -0.47 13.24 7.45
CA GLY A 101 -0.44 14.34 6.51
C GLY A 101 -1.63 14.40 5.57
N ASP A 102 -2.50 13.40 5.57
CA ASP A 102 -3.66 13.38 4.70
C ASP A 102 -4.78 14.23 5.32
N PRO A 103 -5.34 15.19 4.59
CA PRO A 103 -6.47 15.96 5.10
C PRO A 103 -7.70 15.12 5.42
N ASP A 104 -7.83 13.95 4.76
CA ASP A 104 -8.94 13.04 5.01
C ASP A 104 -8.43 11.61 5.16
N PRO A 105 -7.92 11.26 6.36
CA PRO A 105 -7.39 9.92 6.58
C PRO A 105 -8.44 8.81 6.49
N THR A 106 -9.73 9.14 6.52
CA THR A 106 -10.78 8.12 6.42
C THR A 106 -10.78 7.42 5.07
N ALA A 107 -10.17 8.02 4.04
CA ALA A 107 -10.02 7.39 2.74
C ALA A 107 -8.79 6.48 2.67
N ASP A 108 -7.93 6.53 3.67
CA ASP A 108 -6.70 5.72 3.68
C ASP A 108 -6.98 4.33 4.23
N ARG A 109 -6.40 3.33 3.55
CA ARG A 109 -6.42 1.94 3.98
C ARG A 109 -5.01 1.46 4.07
N VAL A 110 -4.57 1.15 5.27
CA VAL A 110 -3.20 0.66 5.49
C VAL A 110 -3.21 -0.86 5.44
N VAL A 111 -2.36 -1.43 4.60
CA VAL A 111 -2.23 -2.88 4.46
C VAL A 111 -1.10 -3.36 5.33
N THR A 112 -1.43 -4.01 6.42
CA THR A 112 -0.45 -4.56 7.35
C THR A 112 -1.12 -5.58 8.27
N SER A 113 -0.34 -6.54 8.75
CA SER A 113 -0.76 -7.44 9.82
C SER A 113 -0.04 -7.13 11.13
N ASP A 114 0.78 -6.07 11.14
CA ASP A 114 1.45 -5.59 12.34
C ASP A 114 0.45 -4.83 13.20
N ARG A 115 0.18 -5.35 14.39
CA ARG A 115 -0.83 -4.78 15.29
C ARG A 115 -0.48 -3.37 15.74
N ARG A 116 0.79 -3.12 15.98
CA ARG A 116 1.24 -1.82 16.46
C ARG A 116 1.03 -0.74 15.39
N LEU A 117 1.40 -1.03 14.15
CA LEU A 117 1.14 -0.10 13.05
C LEU A 117 -0.37 0.10 12.86
N ALA A 118 -1.13 -1.00 12.91
CA ALA A 118 -2.58 -0.92 12.75
C ALA A 118 -3.21 0.02 13.79
N GLU A 119 -2.79 -0.08 15.04
CA GLU A 119 -3.31 0.78 16.10
C GLU A 119 -2.97 2.24 15.84
N ARG A 120 -1.73 2.52 15.44
CA ARG A 120 -1.28 3.89 15.20
C ARG A 120 -2.09 4.57 14.10
N VAL A 121 -2.34 3.86 13.00
CA VAL A 121 -3.06 4.48 11.88
C VAL A 121 -4.57 4.56 12.14
N ARG A 122 -5.12 3.61 12.88
CA ARG A 122 -6.53 3.70 13.29
C ARG A 122 -6.78 4.92 14.19
N ASP A 123 -5.84 5.22 15.07
CA ASP A 123 -5.93 6.40 15.93
C ASP A 123 -6.00 7.69 15.11
N LEU A 124 -5.46 7.66 13.89
CA LEU A 124 -5.51 8.81 12.97
C LEU A 124 -6.73 8.79 12.06
N GLY A 125 -7.56 7.75 12.13
CA GLY A 125 -8.78 7.66 11.34
C GLY A 125 -8.71 6.75 10.13
N ALA A 126 -7.55 6.14 9.84
CA ALA A 126 -7.41 5.26 8.69
C ALA A 126 -8.00 3.88 8.96
N GLY A 127 -8.43 3.20 7.89
CA GLY A 127 -8.80 1.80 7.98
C GLY A 127 -7.58 0.91 7.81
N VAL A 128 -7.74 -0.36 8.16
CA VAL A 128 -6.65 -1.35 8.08
C VAL A 128 -7.17 -2.60 7.39
N GLU A 129 -6.38 -3.13 6.47
CA GLU A 129 -6.65 -4.43 5.87
C GLU A 129 -5.45 -5.35 6.17
N PRO A 130 -5.67 -6.54 6.74
CA PRO A 130 -4.57 -7.48 6.98
C PRO A 130 -3.87 -7.88 5.69
N SER A 131 -2.56 -8.09 5.76
CA SER A 131 -1.75 -8.42 4.58
C SER A 131 -2.25 -9.65 3.84
N SER A 132 -2.65 -10.70 4.56
CA SER A 132 -3.15 -11.92 3.92
C SER A 132 -4.43 -11.66 3.12
N ARG A 133 -5.31 -10.80 3.62
CA ARG A 133 -6.54 -10.44 2.91
C ARG A 133 -6.22 -9.64 1.65
N PHE A 134 -5.31 -8.69 1.75
CA PHE A 134 -4.93 -7.88 0.60
C PHE A 134 -4.21 -8.73 -0.45
N ARG A 135 -3.40 -9.68 -0.02
CA ARG A 135 -2.77 -10.65 -0.93
C ARG A 135 -3.83 -11.38 -1.74
N ARG A 136 -4.90 -11.85 -1.10
CA ARG A 136 -5.99 -12.52 -1.81
C ARG A 136 -6.70 -11.56 -2.77
N ARG A 137 -6.83 -10.30 -2.38
CA ARG A 137 -7.43 -9.27 -3.23
C ARG A 137 -6.60 -9.06 -4.50
N ILE A 138 -5.28 -8.94 -4.35
CA ILE A 138 -4.38 -8.82 -5.49
C ILE A 138 -4.53 -10.04 -6.40
N ASP A 139 -4.47 -11.22 -5.84
CA ASP A 139 -4.50 -12.46 -6.61
C ASP A 139 -5.81 -12.58 -7.42
N ARG A 140 -6.94 -12.19 -6.82
CA ARG A 140 -8.22 -12.18 -7.55
C ARG A 140 -8.22 -11.20 -8.70
N VAL A 141 -7.72 -10.00 -8.48
CA VAL A 141 -7.70 -8.97 -9.52
C VAL A 141 -6.80 -9.41 -10.66
N LEU A 142 -5.60 -9.92 -10.35
CA LEU A 142 -4.65 -10.33 -11.38
C LEU A 142 -5.15 -11.57 -12.13
N ALA A 143 -5.89 -12.46 -11.48
CA ALA A 143 -6.45 -13.64 -12.13
C ALA A 143 -7.48 -13.28 -13.20
N SER A 144 -8.22 -12.18 -12.99
CA SER A 144 -9.22 -11.74 -13.95
C SER A 144 -8.71 -10.69 -14.94
N ASP A 145 -7.46 -10.29 -14.84
CA ASP A 145 -6.88 -9.29 -15.74
C ASP A 145 -6.44 -9.96 -17.04
N PRO A 146 -7.03 -9.60 -18.18
CA PRO A 146 -6.68 -10.22 -19.45
C PRO A 146 -5.26 -9.88 -19.94
N TYR A 147 -4.63 -8.87 -19.37
CA TYR A 147 -3.33 -8.41 -19.81
C TYR A 147 -2.19 -8.79 -18.88
N ARG A 148 -2.45 -9.59 -17.88
CA ARG A 148 -1.39 -9.96 -16.93
C ARG A 148 -0.35 -10.92 -17.56
#